data_92866942edfb1daa3a4de4f6df585cd6
#
_entry.id   92866942edfb1daa3a4de4f6df585cd6
#
_cell.length_a   1.000
_cell.length_b   1.000
_cell.length_c   1.000
_cell.angle_alpha   90.00
_cell.angle_beta   90.00
_cell.angle_gamma   90.00
#
_symmetry.space_group_name_H-M   'P 1'
#
loop_
_entity.id
_entity.type
_entity.pdbx_description
1 polymer ?
#
loop_
_entity_poly.entity_id
_entity_poly.type
_entity_poly.pdbx_seq_one_letter_code
_entity_poly.pdbx_strand_id
1 'polypeptide(L)'
;MIATPALKATVTATNTRKSLPWHWLIFLPVLASVIAGFTTLAIAIRHGDEPLPEMITKTGPVQYGNLPGLAKARERGVMGSAQFDPGYLNVTLSVQGRELPQQLELRFWHPTESTRDVLVELSRGADGRYHGTLGGYPSGLNALLSAPGQGWEVNGSWNGSQLSFTP
;
A
#
# COMPACT_ATOMS: atom_id res chain seq x y z
N MET A 1 20.82 22.97 95.08
CA MET A 1 21.25 22.54 93.69
C MET A 1 20.26 21.52 93.22
N ILE A 2 19.38 21.90 92.37
CA ILE A 2 18.24 21.10 91.90
C ILE A 2 18.58 20.68 90.48
N ALA A 3 18.72 19.37 90.23
CA ALA A 3 18.96 18.82 88.88
C ALA A 3 17.62 18.54 88.25
N THR A 4 17.43 19.10 87.11
CA THR A 4 16.24 18.88 86.23
C THR A 4 16.44 17.69 85.30
N PRO A 5 15.59 16.68 85.28
CA PRO A 5 15.70 15.58 84.34
C PRO A 5 15.15 15.98 82.93
N ALA A 6 15.96 15.72 81.95
CA ALA A 6 15.63 15.92 80.52
C ALA A 6 14.55 14.90 80.08
N LEU A 7 13.44 15.41 79.57
CA LEU A 7 12.37 14.62 79.02
C LEU A 7 12.75 14.15 77.56
N LYS A 8 12.97 12.83 77.43
CA LYS A 8 13.18 12.18 76.12
C LYS A 8 11.84 12.02 75.40
N ALA A 9 11.60 12.80 74.42
CA ALA A 9 10.45 12.64 73.54
C ALA A 9 10.71 11.47 72.60
N THR A 10 10.00 10.37 72.77
CA THR A 10 9.99 9.22 71.87
C THR A 10 9.06 9.54 70.72
N VAL A 11 9.63 9.83 69.57
CA VAL A 11 8.86 9.98 68.30
C VAL A 11 8.50 8.58 67.81
N THR A 12 7.26 8.17 68.01
CA THR A 12 6.71 6.93 67.47
C THR A 12 6.34 7.21 65.98
N ALA A 13 7.19 6.80 65.06
CA ALA A 13 6.89 6.79 63.66
C ALA A 13 5.82 5.72 63.35
N THR A 14 4.60 6.14 63.21
CA THR A 14 3.49 5.30 62.75
C THR A 14 3.68 4.96 61.27
N ASN A 15 4.30 3.82 61.01
CA ASN A 15 4.43 3.29 59.63
C ASN A 15 3.08 2.71 59.22
N THR A 16 2.24 3.56 58.62
CA THR A 16 0.96 3.16 58.03
C THR A 16 1.27 2.44 56.69
N ARG A 17 1.62 1.16 56.76
CA ARG A 17 1.57 0.28 55.58
C ARG A 17 0.11 0.18 55.18
N LYS A 18 -0.26 0.95 54.15
CA LYS A 18 -1.51 0.73 53.44
C LYS A 18 -1.44 -0.68 52.87
N SER A 19 -2.09 -1.63 53.53
CA SER A 19 -2.28 -2.97 52.99
C SER A 19 -3.12 -2.82 51.71
N LEU A 20 -2.49 -3.00 50.54
CA LEU A 20 -3.23 -3.16 49.33
C LEU A 20 -4.22 -4.30 49.52
N PRO A 21 -5.51 -4.09 49.34
CA PRO A 21 -6.51 -5.14 49.54
C PRO A 21 -6.19 -6.29 48.57
N TRP A 22 -5.98 -7.49 49.13
CA TRP A 22 -5.64 -8.72 48.41
C TRP A 22 -6.49 -9.00 47.16
N HIS A 23 -7.75 -8.61 47.20
CA HIS A 23 -8.67 -8.76 46.07
C HIS A 23 -8.24 -7.90 44.85
N TRP A 24 -7.52 -6.79 44.99
CA TRP A 24 -6.99 -6.01 43.89
C TRP A 24 -5.92 -6.76 43.08
N LEU A 25 -5.19 -7.65 43.75
CA LEU A 25 -4.16 -8.47 43.12
C LEU A 25 -4.75 -9.49 42.14
N ILE A 26 -6.00 -9.93 42.38
CA ILE A 26 -6.75 -10.83 41.50
C ILE A 26 -7.28 -10.09 40.24
N PHE A 27 -7.70 -8.84 40.43
CA PHE A 27 -8.23 -8.03 39.31
C PHE A 27 -7.14 -7.44 38.40
N LEU A 28 -5.92 -7.30 38.88
CA LEU A 28 -4.82 -6.67 38.13
C LEU A 28 -4.47 -7.41 36.84
N PRO A 29 -4.35 -8.74 36.78
CA PRO A 29 -4.09 -9.44 35.51
C PRO A 29 -5.26 -9.35 34.56
N VAL A 30 -6.51 -9.33 35.02
CA VAL A 30 -7.70 -9.17 34.20
C VAL A 30 -7.71 -7.76 33.59
N LEU A 31 -7.47 -6.73 34.37
CA LEU A 31 -7.39 -5.36 33.89
C LEU A 31 -6.24 -5.18 32.88
N ALA A 32 -5.09 -5.78 33.16
CA ALA A 32 -3.94 -5.73 32.25
C ALA A 32 -4.26 -6.37 30.89
N SER A 33 -4.96 -7.52 30.87
CA SER A 33 -5.33 -8.18 29.62
C SER A 33 -6.37 -7.38 28.82
N VAL A 34 -7.30 -6.72 29.49
CA VAL A 34 -8.27 -5.82 28.84
C VAL A 34 -7.56 -4.63 28.19
N ILE A 35 -6.65 -3.98 28.91
CA ILE A 35 -5.86 -2.86 28.37
C ILE A 35 -5.02 -3.32 27.17
N ALA A 36 -4.35 -4.47 27.27
CA ALA A 36 -3.58 -5.03 26.17
C ALA A 36 -4.45 -5.31 24.94
N GLY A 37 -5.65 -5.88 25.13
CA GLY A 37 -6.60 -6.13 24.06
C GLY A 37 -7.06 -4.86 23.34
N PHE A 38 -7.43 -3.83 24.10
CA PHE A 38 -7.80 -2.54 23.51
C PHE A 38 -6.63 -1.85 22.80
N THR A 39 -5.41 -1.98 23.35
CA THR A 39 -4.22 -1.42 22.70
C THR A 39 -3.94 -2.11 21.37
N THR A 40 -4.03 -3.44 21.31
CA THR A 40 -3.87 -4.20 20.08
C THR A 40 -4.95 -3.83 19.07
N LEU A 41 -6.20 -3.71 19.50
CA LEU A 41 -7.30 -3.27 18.62
C LEU A 41 -7.08 -1.86 18.07
N ALA A 42 -6.64 -0.94 18.91
CA ALA A 42 -6.36 0.43 18.49
C ALA A 42 -5.19 0.49 17.46
N ILE A 43 -4.16 -0.33 17.64
CA ILE A 43 -3.07 -0.48 16.69
C ILE A 43 -3.59 -1.06 15.37
N ALA A 44 -4.41 -2.12 15.43
CA ALA A 44 -4.99 -2.74 14.24
C ALA A 44 -5.88 -1.77 13.44
N ILE A 45 -6.66 -0.93 14.12
CA ILE A 45 -7.49 0.08 13.45
C ILE A 45 -6.63 1.20 12.82
N ARG A 46 -5.55 1.61 13.49
CA ARG A 46 -4.66 2.67 12.98
C ARG A 46 -3.74 2.23 11.85
N HIS A 47 -3.39 0.96 11.84
CA HIS A 47 -2.56 0.32 10.82
C HIS A 47 -3.38 -0.71 10.05
N GLY A 48 -4.71 -0.52 9.99
CA GLY A 48 -5.56 -1.33 9.13
C GLY A 48 -4.97 -1.31 7.73
N ASP A 49 -4.63 -2.49 7.23
CA ASP A 49 -4.19 -2.65 5.85
C ASP A 49 -5.22 -1.96 4.96
N GLU A 50 -4.75 -1.09 4.07
CA GLU A 50 -5.61 -0.52 3.04
C GLU A 50 -6.34 -1.68 2.35
N PRO A 51 -7.65 -1.56 2.13
CA PRO A 51 -8.40 -2.60 1.45
C PRO A 51 -7.71 -2.85 0.11
N LEU A 52 -7.17 -4.05 -0.05
CA LEU A 52 -6.62 -4.49 -1.33
C LEU A 52 -7.66 -4.20 -2.40
N PRO A 53 -7.30 -3.56 -3.51
CA PRO A 53 -8.24 -3.28 -4.58
C PRO A 53 -8.96 -4.56 -4.97
N GLU A 54 -10.26 -4.51 -5.12
CA GLU A 54 -11.20 -5.66 -5.34
C GLU A 54 -10.78 -6.66 -6.43
N MET A 55 -9.75 -6.35 -7.20
CA MET A 55 -9.17 -7.25 -8.19
C MET A 55 -8.59 -8.55 -7.62
N ILE A 56 -8.36 -8.64 -6.30
CA ILE A 56 -7.73 -9.81 -5.67
C ILE A 56 -8.75 -10.74 -5.00
N THR A 57 -10.02 -10.35 -4.91
CA THR A 57 -11.05 -11.10 -4.16
C THR A 57 -11.63 -12.30 -4.92
N LYS A 58 -11.16 -12.64 -6.10
CA LYS A 58 -11.53 -13.92 -6.74
C LYS A 58 -10.41 -14.93 -6.58
N THR A 59 -10.46 -15.57 -5.43
CA THR A 59 -9.98 -16.91 -5.05
C THR A 59 -9.25 -17.69 -6.17
N GLY A 60 -7.93 -17.71 -6.11
CA GLY A 60 -7.09 -18.57 -6.94
C GLY A 60 -5.79 -17.88 -7.29
N PRO A 61 -4.72 -18.62 -7.61
CA PRO A 61 -3.55 -18.00 -8.20
C PRO A 61 -4.05 -17.26 -9.44
N VAL A 62 -3.86 -15.95 -9.48
CA VAL A 62 -4.25 -15.12 -10.62
C VAL A 62 -3.45 -15.60 -11.81
N GLN A 63 -4.04 -16.47 -12.60
CA GLN A 63 -3.53 -16.83 -13.92
C GLN A 63 -3.74 -15.59 -14.77
N TYR A 64 -2.70 -14.76 -14.88
CA TYR A 64 -2.68 -13.56 -15.71
C TYR A 64 -3.04 -13.81 -17.19
N GLY A 65 -3.31 -15.07 -17.56
CA GLY A 65 -3.66 -15.51 -18.91
C GLY A 65 -5.15 -15.56 -19.27
N ASN A 66 -6.09 -15.34 -18.32
CA ASN A 66 -7.54 -15.53 -18.56
C ASN A 66 -8.38 -14.27 -18.29
N LEU A 67 -7.78 -13.11 -18.19
CA LEU A 67 -8.54 -11.89 -18.09
C LEU A 67 -9.20 -11.58 -19.44
N PRO A 68 -10.49 -11.23 -19.47
CA PRO A 68 -11.21 -10.95 -20.72
C PRO A 68 -10.57 -9.79 -21.50
N GLY A 69 -9.91 -8.85 -20.83
CA GLY A 69 -9.16 -7.77 -21.44
C GLY A 69 -7.92 -8.23 -22.20
N LEU A 70 -7.20 -9.21 -21.63
CA LEU A 70 -6.01 -9.80 -22.28
C LEU A 70 -6.39 -10.61 -23.54
N ALA A 71 -7.49 -11.35 -23.48
CA ALA A 71 -8.00 -12.07 -24.65
C ALA A 71 -8.33 -11.14 -25.82
N LYS A 72 -9.00 -10.01 -25.52
CA LYS A 72 -9.28 -8.97 -26.52
C LYS A 72 -8.01 -8.31 -27.07
N ALA A 73 -6.99 -8.09 -26.21
CA ALA A 73 -5.71 -7.54 -26.65
C ALA A 73 -4.99 -8.48 -27.62
N ARG A 74 -5.02 -9.79 -27.36
CA ARG A 74 -4.48 -10.82 -28.26
C ARG A 74 -5.19 -10.86 -29.61
N GLU A 75 -6.52 -10.84 -29.58
CA GLU A 75 -7.35 -10.82 -30.79
C GLU A 75 -7.04 -9.60 -31.68
N ARG A 76 -6.78 -8.46 -31.07
CA ARG A 76 -6.42 -7.21 -31.74
C ARG A 76 -4.94 -7.11 -32.10
N GLY A 77 -4.11 -8.03 -31.63
CA GLY A 77 -2.66 -8.01 -31.85
C GLY A 77 -2.00 -6.81 -31.19
N VAL A 78 -2.47 -6.40 -29.99
CA VAL A 78 -1.93 -5.23 -29.29
C VAL A 78 -0.56 -5.56 -28.73
N MET A 79 0.47 -4.86 -29.20
CA MET A 79 1.83 -4.94 -28.68
C MET A 79 2.38 -3.53 -28.55
N GLY A 80 3.27 -3.29 -27.61
CA GLY A 80 3.84 -1.96 -27.43
C GLY A 80 5.14 -1.94 -26.65
N SER A 81 5.78 -0.79 -26.69
CA SER A 81 6.95 -0.50 -25.86
C SER A 81 6.90 0.93 -25.36
N ALA A 82 7.21 1.11 -24.10
CA ALA A 82 7.32 2.42 -23.48
C ALA A 82 8.79 2.82 -23.36
N GLN A 83 9.06 4.07 -23.69
CA GLN A 83 10.33 4.75 -23.50
C GLN A 83 10.12 5.91 -22.54
N PHE A 84 11.03 6.07 -21.59
CA PHE A 84 10.99 7.14 -20.60
C PHE A 84 12.07 8.16 -20.93
N ASP A 85 11.80 9.44 -20.66
CA ASP A 85 12.83 10.47 -20.74
C ASP A 85 13.88 10.27 -19.63
N PRO A 86 15.05 10.92 -19.71
CA PRO A 86 16.12 10.76 -18.72
C PRO A 86 15.72 11.15 -17.28
N GLY A 87 14.68 11.97 -17.11
CA GLY A 87 14.14 12.38 -15.81
C GLY A 87 12.96 11.55 -15.35
N TYR A 88 12.49 10.59 -16.15
CA TYR A 88 11.27 9.82 -15.91
C TYR A 88 10.03 10.70 -15.67
N LEU A 89 10.04 11.90 -16.23
CA LEU A 89 8.92 12.83 -16.13
C LEU A 89 7.89 12.60 -17.25
N ASN A 90 8.36 12.10 -18.40
CA ASN A 90 7.51 11.83 -19.53
C ASN A 90 7.69 10.39 -20.01
N VAL A 91 6.60 9.83 -20.52
CA VAL A 91 6.58 8.52 -21.15
C VAL A 91 6.09 8.65 -22.59
N THR A 92 6.79 8.02 -23.50
CA THR A 92 6.39 7.88 -24.90
C THR A 92 6.15 6.40 -25.17
N LEU A 93 4.92 6.07 -25.56
CA LEU A 93 4.51 4.69 -25.82
C LEU A 93 4.26 4.50 -27.31
N SER A 94 4.94 3.52 -27.90
CA SER A 94 4.68 3.03 -29.24
C SER A 94 3.81 1.79 -29.17
N VAL A 95 2.61 1.83 -29.73
CA VAL A 95 1.65 0.71 -29.73
C VAL A 95 1.32 0.30 -31.14
N GLN A 96 1.28 -1.00 -31.39
CA GLN A 96 0.82 -1.62 -32.60
C GLN A 96 -0.44 -2.43 -32.32
N GLY A 97 -1.38 -2.46 -33.24
CA GLY A 97 -2.65 -3.18 -33.09
C GLY A 97 -3.72 -2.64 -34.01
N ARG A 98 -4.87 -3.32 -34.01
CA ARG A 98 -6.05 -2.89 -34.76
C ARG A 98 -6.87 -1.90 -33.94
N GLU A 99 -7.38 -0.85 -34.58
CA GLU A 99 -8.33 0.10 -33.99
C GLU A 99 -7.83 0.71 -32.66
N LEU A 100 -6.64 1.28 -32.68
CA LEU A 100 -6.07 1.92 -31.51
C LEU A 100 -6.84 3.20 -31.15
N PRO A 101 -7.24 3.37 -29.87
CA PRO A 101 -8.01 4.53 -29.41
C PRO A 101 -7.15 5.79 -29.37
N GLN A 102 -7.78 6.94 -29.15
CA GLN A 102 -7.07 8.22 -28.98
C GLN A 102 -6.44 8.35 -27.59
N GLN A 103 -6.98 7.65 -26.60
CA GLN A 103 -6.51 7.67 -25.24
C GLN A 103 -6.27 6.26 -24.71
N LEU A 104 -5.20 6.11 -23.98
CA LEU A 104 -4.84 4.90 -23.24
C LEU A 104 -4.54 5.26 -21.79
N GLU A 105 -4.68 4.30 -20.91
CA GLU A 105 -4.29 4.41 -19.52
C GLU A 105 -3.14 3.46 -19.24
N LEU A 106 -2.08 4.00 -18.64
CA LEU A 106 -0.95 3.24 -18.15
C LEU A 106 -0.94 3.30 -16.63
N ARG A 107 -1.25 2.18 -15.99
CA ARG A 107 -1.24 2.06 -14.54
C ARG A 107 0.01 1.36 -14.09
N PHE A 108 0.70 1.97 -13.14
CA PHE A 108 1.76 1.34 -12.37
C PHE A 108 1.25 1.03 -10.97
N TRP A 109 1.49 -0.17 -10.47
CA TRP A 109 1.09 -0.53 -9.12
C TRP A 109 2.19 -1.28 -8.38
N HIS A 110 2.27 -1.01 -7.08
CA HIS A 110 3.18 -1.70 -6.19
C HIS A 110 2.50 -2.95 -5.61
N PRO A 111 3.20 -4.12 -5.51
CA PRO A 111 2.59 -5.36 -5.02
C PRO A 111 2.04 -5.29 -3.60
N THR A 112 2.56 -4.40 -2.76
CA THR A 112 2.24 -4.32 -1.33
C THR A 112 1.86 -2.93 -0.83
N GLU A 113 2.04 -1.87 -1.62
CA GLU A 113 1.82 -0.47 -1.20
C GLU A 113 0.98 0.27 -2.25
N SER A 114 -0.33 0.36 -2.04
CA SER A 114 -1.25 1.06 -2.97
C SER A 114 -1.02 2.58 -3.04
N THR A 115 -0.42 3.17 -1.99
CA THR A 115 -0.03 4.59 -1.98
C THR A 115 1.00 4.96 -3.05
N ARG A 116 1.67 3.99 -3.62
CA ARG A 116 2.66 4.16 -4.69
C ARG A 116 2.10 3.90 -6.09
N ASP A 117 0.80 3.63 -6.18
CA ASP A 117 0.15 3.44 -7.47
C ASP A 117 0.10 4.76 -8.25
N VAL A 118 0.43 4.69 -9.52
CA VAL A 118 0.45 5.83 -10.43
C VAL A 118 -0.40 5.51 -11.65
N LEU A 119 -1.35 6.37 -11.97
CA LEU A 119 -2.14 6.31 -13.19
C LEU A 119 -1.67 7.43 -14.14
N VAL A 120 -1.32 7.05 -15.35
CA VAL A 120 -0.87 7.97 -16.41
C VAL A 120 -1.85 7.89 -17.57
N GLU A 121 -2.47 9.00 -17.87
CA GLU A 121 -3.28 9.14 -19.07
C GLU A 121 -2.38 9.43 -20.28
N LEU A 122 -2.51 8.64 -21.32
CA LEU A 122 -1.72 8.73 -22.53
C LEU A 122 -2.59 9.20 -23.68
N SER A 123 -2.17 10.26 -24.35
CA SER A 123 -2.85 10.81 -25.52
C SER A 123 -2.06 10.54 -26.79
N ARG A 124 -2.76 10.16 -27.87
CA ARG A 124 -2.14 9.89 -29.17
C ARG A 124 -1.73 11.19 -29.84
N GLY A 125 -0.44 11.34 -30.11
CA GLY A 125 0.14 12.45 -30.83
C GLY A 125 -0.01 12.34 -32.35
N ALA A 126 0.34 13.41 -33.05
CA ALA A 126 0.36 13.45 -34.52
C ALA A 126 1.42 12.52 -35.13
N ASP A 127 2.42 12.14 -34.35
CA ASP A 127 3.46 11.14 -34.70
C ASP A 127 2.95 9.69 -34.61
N GLY A 128 1.69 9.48 -34.21
CA GLY A 128 1.07 8.18 -34.02
C GLY A 128 1.47 7.47 -32.73
N ARG A 129 2.32 8.08 -31.90
CA ARG A 129 2.72 7.59 -30.60
C ARG A 129 1.84 8.17 -29.50
N TYR A 130 1.87 7.53 -28.33
CA TYR A 130 1.16 8.02 -27.17
C TYR A 130 2.13 8.71 -26.22
N HIS A 131 1.72 9.85 -25.71
CA HIS A 131 2.51 10.67 -24.81
C HIS A 131 1.75 10.90 -23.51
N GLY A 132 2.48 10.83 -22.38
CA GLY A 132 1.95 11.11 -21.04
C GLY A 132 3.01 11.65 -20.12
N THR A 133 2.56 12.23 -19.01
CA THR A 133 3.44 12.76 -17.97
C THR A 133 3.46 11.82 -16.78
N LEU A 134 4.66 11.41 -16.35
CA LEU A 134 4.89 10.54 -15.21
C LEU A 134 5.51 11.37 -14.08
N GLY A 135 5.01 11.21 -12.86
CA GLY A 135 5.49 12.00 -11.71
C GLY A 135 6.82 11.55 -11.11
N GLY A 136 7.49 10.53 -11.69
CA GLY A 136 8.76 9.99 -11.19
C GLY A 136 9.06 8.60 -11.72
N TYR A 137 10.16 8.02 -11.25
CA TYR A 137 10.65 6.72 -11.73
C TYR A 137 9.76 5.54 -11.24
N PRO A 138 9.16 4.76 -12.14
CA PRO A 138 8.25 3.68 -11.80
C PRO A 138 8.97 2.35 -11.49
N SER A 139 10.18 2.39 -10.95
CA SER A 139 11.00 1.20 -10.68
C SER A 139 10.33 0.28 -9.65
N GLY A 140 10.37 -1.01 -9.94
CA GLY A 140 9.82 -2.05 -9.06
C GLY A 140 8.29 -2.14 -9.07
N LEU A 141 7.61 -1.35 -9.91
CA LEU A 141 6.17 -1.40 -10.07
C LEU A 141 5.79 -2.35 -11.21
N ASN A 142 4.66 -3.03 -11.05
CA ASN A 142 4.01 -3.70 -12.17
C ASN A 142 3.37 -2.66 -13.08
N ALA A 143 3.21 -2.98 -14.35
CA ALA A 143 2.60 -2.09 -15.32
C ALA A 143 1.43 -2.77 -16.03
N LEU A 144 0.34 -2.03 -16.24
CA LEU A 144 -0.82 -2.44 -17.00
C LEU A 144 -1.18 -1.33 -17.99
N LEU A 145 -1.22 -1.67 -19.24
CA LEU A 145 -1.73 -0.80 -20.30
C LEU A 145 -3.17 -1.18 -20.59
N SER A 146 -4.07 -0.22 -20.53
CA SER A 146 -5.50 -0.43 -20.79
C SER A 146 -6.10 0.59 -21.72
N ALA A 147 -7.15 0.17 -22.41
CA ALA A 147 -8.01 1.03 -23.19
C ALA A 147 -9.45 0.96 -22.65
N PRO A 148 -9.85 1.85 -21.74
CA PRO A 148 -11.14 1.79 -21.05
C PRO A 148 -12.33 1.75 -22.01
N GLY A 149 -12.28 2.53 -23.10
CA GLY A 149 -13.33 2.57 -24.12
C GLY A 149 -13.46 1.31 -24.98
N GLN A 150 -12.43 0.46 -25.00
CA GLN A 150 -12.39 -0.77 -25.81
C GLN A 150 -12.32 -2.05 -24.97
N GLY A 151 -12.02 -1.93 -23.68
CA GLY A 151 -12.03 -3.02 -22.72
C GLY A 151 -10.96 -4.09 -22.96
N TRP A 152 -9.81 -3.71 -23.52
CA TRP A 152 -8.63 -4.57 -23.57
C TRP A 152 -7.54 -4.09 -22.60
N GLU A 153 -6.74 -5.03 -22.15
CA GLU A 153 -5.67 -4.79 -21.17
C GLU A 153 -4.45 -5.65 -21.51
N VAL A 154 -3.25 -5.12 -21.28
CA VAL A 154 -1.99 -5.83 -21.51
C VAL A 154 -1.03 -5.55 -20.36
N ASN A 155 -0.46 -6.61 -19.80
CA ASN A 155 0.56 -6.48 -18.77
C ASN A 155 1.89 -6.04 -19.37
N GLY A 156 2.56 -5.15 -18.66
CA GLY A 156 3.91 -4.71 -19.01
C GLY A 156 4.97 -5.57 -18.32
N SER A 157 6.03 -5.86 -19.06
CA SER A 157 7.23 -6.52 -18.55
C SER A 157 8.46 -5.62 -18.69
N TRP A 158 9.22 -5.49 -17.60
CA TRP A 158 10.45 -4.72 -17.60
C TRP A 158 11.62 -5.52 -18.18
N ASN A 159 12.33 -4.89 -19.11
CA ASN A 159 13.60 -5.38 -19.61
C ASN A 159 14.66 -4.27 -19.45
N GLY A 160 15.33 -4.28 -18.30
CA GLY A 160 16.21 -3.17 -17.92
C GLY A 160 15.43 -1.87 -17.68
N SER A 161 15.69 -0.85 -18.49
CA SER A 161 15.01 0.45 -18.45
C SER A 161 13.84 0.56 -19.42
N GLN A 162 13.56 -0.48 -20.19
CA GLN A 162 12.50 -0.49 -21.18
C GLN A 162 11.31 -1.31 -20.68
N LEU A 163 10.11 -0.79 -20.87
CA LEU A 163 8.87 -1.48 -20.56
C LEU A 163 8.23 -1.96 -21.86
N SER A 164 7.98 -3.26 -21.97
CA SER A 164 7.35 -3.88 -23.13
C SER A 164 6.00 -4.49 -22.78
N PHE A 165 5.06 -4.41 -23.70
CA PHE A 165 3.70 -4.93 -23.59
C PHE A 165 3.49 -5.99 -24.64
N THR A 166 3.22 -7.22 -24.21
CA THR A 166 2.90 -8.36 -25.06
C THR A 166 1.72 -9.10 -24.47
N PRO A 167 0.65 -9.37 -25.24
CA PRO A 167 -0.56 -10.03 -24.76
C PRO A 167 -0.38 -11.53 -24.50
#